data_c6cbe116e3e8cc91f899d125452526ce
#
_entry.id   c6cbe116e3e8cc91f899d125452526ce
#
_cell.length_a   1.000
_cell.length_b   1.000
_cell.length_c   1.000
_cell.angle_alpha   90.00
_cell.angle_beta   90.00
_cell.angle_gamma   90.00
#
_symmetry.space_group_name_H-M   'P 1'
#
loop_
_entity.id
_entity.type
_entity.pdbx_description
1 polymer ?
#
loop_
_entity_poly.entity_id
_entity_poly.type
_entity_poly.pdbx_seq_one_letter_code
_entity_poly.pdbx_strand_id
1 'polypeptide(L)'
;PLVRLLTDGMNAYVTADGYVFAAPRASSLYVPVVTGSYRPPFPASYVGSVREHIDLRLGEIDERIAELEREKYPLYRREMENDRNISALRRMRIKRQWWRLEGSREFDERVDALREKKAALRRTYRYRARVIREEIERIAGLQEAERRKQKKLEKSYEDFMKLLTFVESVENDDFWRSEVVQIAAHTTPSGALEVELTPRSGRFTILFGRLEEVERKFGKLERFYRRGLPSIGWNEYRTIDIRYNDQVVCKK
;
A
#
# COMPACT_ATOMS: atom_id res chain seq x y z
N PRO A 1 22.15 10.28 16.44
CA PRO A 1 20.94 10.41 15.62
C PRO A 1 21.24 11.22 14.37
N LEU A 2 20.53 10.90 13.29
CA LEU A 2 20.61 11.64 12.03
C LEU A 2 19.64 12.82 12.02
N VAL A 3 18.42 12.59 12.52
CA VAL A 3 17.32 13.54 12.41
C VAL A 3 16.40 13.50 13.63
N ARG A 4 15.74 14.61 13.91
CA ARG A 4 14.61 14.70 14.83
C ARG A 4 13.32 14.85 14.05
N LEU A 5 12.40 13.91 14.22
CA LEU A 5 11.05 14.00 13.65
C LEU A 5 10.13 14.74 14.63
N LEU A 6 9.60 15.86 14.19
CA LEU A 6 8.60 16.66 14.89
C LEU A 6 7.38 16.83 14.00
N THR A 7 6.64 15.74 13.80
CA THR A 7 5.53 15.66 12.86
C THR A 7 4.31 15.04 13.53
N ASP A 8 3.12 15.55 13.25
CA ASP A 8 1.80 14.99 13.62
C ASP A 8 1.74 14.40 15.06
N GLY A 9 2.24 15.17 16.04
CA GLY A 9 2.28 14.74 17.45
C GLY A 9 3.45 13.82 17.84
N MET A 10 4.33 13.51 16.92
CA MET A 10 5.54 12.73 17.15
C MET A 10 6.72 13.63 17.51
N ASN A 11 7.52 13.22 18.48
CA ASN A 11 8.78 13.83 18.84
C ASN A 11 9.80 12.73 19.15
N ALA A 12 10.54 12.34 18.14
CA ALA A 12 11.50 11.25 18.24
C ALA A 12 12.79 11.57 17.47
N TYR A 13 13.89 10.98 17.90
CA TYR A 13 15.14 10.94 17.14
C TYR A 13 15.21 9.66 16.32
N VAL A 14 15.83 9.76 15.15
CA VAL A 14 16.03 8.62 14.26
C VAL A 14 17.49 8.59 13.80
N THR A 15 18.06 7.40 13.74
CA THR A 15 19.39 7.14 13.17
C THR A 15 19.31 6.94 11.66
N ALA A 16 20.43 6.95 10.96
CA ALA A 16 20.48 6.72 9.51
C ALA A 16 19.97 5.33 9.09
N ASP A 17 20.13 4.33 9.95
CA ASP A 17 19.64 2.97 9.76
C ASP A 17 18.17 2.76 10.16
N GLY A 18 17.48 3.85 10.58
CA GLY A 18 16.06 3.81 10.91
C GLY A 18 15.74 3.29 12.32
N TYR A 19 16.68 3.42 13.29
CA TYR A 19 16.37 3.16 14.69
C TYR A 19 15.76 4.41 15.34
N VAL A 20 14.59 4.25 15.95
CA VAL A 20 13.81 5.32 16.60
C VAL A 20 14.00 5.29 18.11
N PHE A 21 14.19 6.45 18.72
CA PHE A 21 14.19 6.62 20.18
C PHE A 21 13.54 7.93 20.60
N ALA A 22 12.92 7.92 21.76
CA ALA A 22 12.17 9.07 22.27
C ALA A 22 13.08 10.28 22.49
N ALA A 23 12.62 11.46 22.10
CA ALA A 23 13.34 12.70 22.39
C ALA A 23 13.27 13.02 23.91
N PRO A 24 14.41 13.18 24.60
CA PRO A 24 14.41 13.57 26.00
C PRO A 24 13.77 14.96 26.18
N ARG A 25 13.04 15.18 27.26
CA ARG A 25 12.40 16.48 27.54
C ARG A 25 13.41 17.57 27.94
N ALA A 26 14.53 17.17 28.56
CA ALA A 26 15.50 18.10 29.17
C ALA A 26 16.69 18.45 28.27
N SER A 27 16.88 17.76 27.13
CA SER A 27 18.03 18.00 26.25
C SER A 27 17.61 17.92 24.77
N SER A 28 18.24 18.76 23.95
CA SER A 28 18.08 18.71 22.50
C SER A 28 19.44 18.43 21.87
N LEU A 29 19.48 17.41 20.99
CA LEU A 29 20.67 17.14 20.20
C LEU A 29 20.69 18.09 18.99
N TYR A 30 21.86 18.50 18.59
CA TYR A 30 22.03 19.32 17.39
C TYR A 30 21.97 18.43 16.15
N VAL A 31 20.78 18.29 15.60
CA VAL A 31 20.49 17.53 14.40
C VAL A 31 19.38 18.23 13.61
N PRO A 32 19.28 18.01 12.30
CA PRO A 32 18.16 18.51 11.48
C PRO A 32 16.82 18.13 12.07
N VAL A 33 15.87 19.04 11.93
CA VAL A 33 14.48 18.81 12.36
C VAL A 33 13.59 18.69 11.15
N VAL A 34 12.93 17.56 11.02
CA VAL A 34 11.85 17.36 10.04
C VAL A 34 10.52 17.65 10.71
N THR A 35 9.77 18.61 10.14
CA THR A 35 8.44 19.04 10.60
C THR A 35 7.36 18.69 9.57
N GLY A 36 6.12 19.11 9.81
CA GLY A 36 5.02 18.98 8.87
C GLY A 36 4.01 17.90 9.23
N SER A 37 3.20 17.48 8.26
CA SER A 37 2.12 16.50 8.43
C SER A 37 2.47 15.09 7.94
N TYR A 38 3.75 14.76 7.94
CA TYR A 38 4.22 13.44 7.55
C TYR A 38 3.81 12.39 8.59
N ARG A 39 3.35 11.24 8.11
CA ARG A 39 2.96 10.08 8.93
C ARG A 39 3.93 8.94 8.70
N PRO A 40 4.90 8.76 9.61
CA PRO A 40 5.84 7.64 9.51
C PRO A 40 5.14 6.28 9.67
N PRO A 41 5.77 5.18 9.22
CA PRO A 41 5.18 3.84 9.25
C PRO A 41 5.22 3.17 10.65
N PHE A 42 5.26 3.95 11.71
CA PHE A 42 5.29 3.47 13.10
C PHE A 42 4.54 4.45 14.01
N PRO A 43 4.01 4.00 15.17
CA PRO A 43 3.28 4.87 16.09
C PRO A 43 4.19 5.86 16.83
N ALA A 44 3.62 6.97 17.32
CA ALA A 44 4.34 8.05 17.98
C ALA A 44 5.16 7.64 19.23
N SER A 45 4.75 6.56 19.89
CA SER A 45 5.42 6.01 21.08
C SER A 45 6.43 4.90 20.75
N TYR A 46 6.68 4.63 19.49
CA TYR A 46 7.56 3.55 19.07
C TYR A 46 9.03 3.85 19.41
N VAL A 47 9.72 2.83 19.91
CA VAL A 47 11.17 2.83 20.15
C VAL A 47 11.73 1.52 19.63
N GLY A 48 12.72 1.57 18.74
CA GLY A 48 13.33 0.38 18.15
C GLY A 48 13.61 0.53 16.65
N SER A 49 13.98 -0.56 16.01
CA SER A 49 14.24 -0.63 14.57
C SER A 49 12.93 -0.58 13.79
N VAL A 50 12.77 0.43 12.93
CA VAL A 50 11.58 0.53 12.06
C VAL A 50 11.51 -0.67 11.13
N ARG A 51 12.64 -1.20 10.66
CA ARG A 51 12.67 -2.39 9.82
C ARG A 51 12.04 -3.59 10.52
N GLU A 52 12.46 -3.88 11.75
CA GLU A 52 11.91 -4.98 12.53
C GLU A 52 10.40 -4.82 12.78
N HIS A 53 9.97 -3.57 13.06
CA HIS A 53 8.54 -3.26 13.20
C HIS A 53 7.76 -3.58 11.93
N ILE A 54 8.28 -3.17 10.77
CA ILE A 54 7.64 -3.41 9.47
C ILE A 54 7.62 -4.90 9.14
N ASP A 55 8.74 -5.61 9.33
CA ASP A 55 8.84 -7.05 9.08
C ASP A 55 7.82 -7.83 9.93
N LEU A 56 7.65 -7.46 11.20
CA LEU A 56 6.62 -8.03 12.08
C LEU A 56 5.21 -7.79 11.54
N ARG A 57 4.90 -6.56 11.14
CA ARG A 57 3.58 -6.19 10.60
C ARG A 57 3.28 -6.86 9.26
N LEU A 58 4.28 -7.02 8.40
CA LEU A 58 4.16 -7.77 7.16
C LEU A 58 3.89 -9.24 7.42
N GLY A 59 4.59 -9.83 8.40
CA GLY A 59 4.35 -11.22 8.83
C GLY A 59 2.91 -11.45 9.32
N GLU A 60 2.35 -10.53 10.12
CA GLU A 60 0.95 -10.59 10.55
C GLU A 60 -0.04 -10.57 9.35
N ILE A 61 0.25 -9.76 8.35
CA ILE A 61 -0.57 -9.67 7.13
C ILE A 61 -0.46 -10.97 6.32
N ASP A 62 0.75 -11.52 6.16
CA ASP A 62 0.99 -12.76 5.43
C ASP A 62 0.30 -13.96 6.11
N GLU A 63 0.35 -14.03 7.44
CA GLU A 63 -0.38 -15.04 8.21
C GLU A 63 -1.89 -14.93 7.96
N ARG A 64 -2.42 -13.71 7.97
CA ARG A 64 -3.84 -13.48 7.69
C ARG A 64 -4.24 -13.88 6.27
N ILE A 65 -3.41 -13.59 5.28
CA ILE A 65 -3.63 -14.05 3.89
C ILE A 65 -3.62 -15.57 3.81
N ALA A 66 -2.69 -16.22 4.51
CA ALA A 66 -2.58 -17.67 4.55
C ALA A 66 -3.80 -18.33 5.25
N GLU A 67 -4.33 -17.72 6.32
CA GLU A 67 -5.57 -18.17 6.96
C GLU A 67 -6.76 -18.10 5.99
N LEU A 68 -6.94 -16.97 5.30
CA LEU A 68 -7.99 -16.79 4.30
C LEU A 68 -7.85 -17.80 3.15
N GLU A 69 -6.64 -18.18 2.77
CA GLU A 69 -6.42 -19.21 1.77
C GLU A 69 -6.85 -20.60 2.29
N ARG A 70 -6.55 -20.91 3.55
CA ARG A 70 -7.03 -22.16 4.18
C ARG A 70 -8.56 -22.25 4.23
N GLU A 71 -9.25 -21.12 4.45
CA GLU A 71 -10.72 -21.07 4.44
C GLU A 71 -11.31 -21.45 3.07
N LYS A 72 -10.60 -21.27 1.96
CA LYS A 72 -11.04 -21.66 0.62
C LYS A 72 -10.99 -23.17 0.36
N TYR A 73 -10.08 -23.92 0.99
CA TYR A 73 -9.91 -25.36 0.74
C TYR A 73 -11.20 -26.17 0.91
N PRO A 74 -11.99 -26.02 1.99
CA PRO A 74 -13.24 -26.75 2.13
C PRO A 74 -14.28 -26.33 1.08
N LEU A 75 -14.25 -25.09 0.60
CA LEU A 75 -15.14 -24.61 -0.44
C LEU A 75 -14.81 -25.23 -1.79
N TYR A 76 -13.55 -25.29 -2.18
CA TYR A 76 -13.12 -25.99 -3.38
C TYR A 76 -13.47 -27.49 -3.36
N ARG A 77 -13.33 -28.14 -2.20
CA ARG A 77 -13.76 -29.53 -2.04
C ARG A 77 -15.27 -29.69 -2.28
N ARG A 78 -16.09 -28.80 -1.71
CA ARG A 78 -17.55 -28.78 -1.91
C ARG A 78 -17.91 -28.47 -3.37
N GLU A 79 -17.19 -27.60 -4.03
CA GLU A 79 -17.37 -27.30 -5.45
C GLU A 79 -17.11 -28.53 -6.31
N MET A 80 -15.98 -29.21 -6.10
CA MET A 80 -15.64 -30.46 -6.80
C MET A 80 -16.69 -31.56 -6.58
N GLU A 81 -17.18 -31.72 -5.34
CA GLU A 81 -18.23 -32.68 -5.02
C GLU A 81 -19.53 -32.33 -5.75
N ASN A 82 -19.92 -31.07 -5.76
CA ASN A 82 -21.09 -30.57 -6.46
C ASN A 82 -20.99 -30.84 -7.97
N ASP A 83 -19.83 -30.63 -8.58
CA ASP A 83 -19.61 -30.90 -10.01
C ASP A 83 -19.65 -32.39 -10.32
N ARG A 84 -19.13 -33.26 -9.44
CA ARG A 84 -19.26 -34.72 -9.55
C ARG A 84 -20.75 -35.13 -9.53
N ASN A 85 -21.55 -34.55 -8.64
CA ASN A 85 -22.96 -34.82 -8.51
C ASN A 85 -23.74 -34.37 -9.77
N ILE A 86 -23.41 -33.18 -10.33
CA ILE A 86 -23.98 -32.71 -11.60
C ILE A 86 -23.63 -33.69 -12.75
N SER A 87 -22.39 -34.17 -12.78
CA SER A 87 -21.92 -35.10 -13.79
C SER A 87 -22.61 -36.48 -13.66
N ALA A 88 -22.82 -36.93 -12.41
CA ALA A 88 -23.57 -38.16 -12.14
C ALA A 88 -25.02 -38.06 -12.62
N LEU A 89 -25.70 -36.92 -12.41
CA LEU A 89 -27.05 -36.68 -12.91
C LEU A 89 -27.13 -36.78 -14.43
N ARG A 90 -26.11 -36.34 -15.16
CA ARG A 90 -26.10 -36.46 -16.65
C ARG A 90 -26.07 -37.92 -17.08
N ARG A 91 -25.43 -38.81 -16.35
CA ARG A 91 -25.27 -40.23 -16.64
C ARG A 91 -26.50 -41.07 -16.26
N MET A 92 -27.37 -40.58 -15.37
CA MET A 92 -28.58 -41.29 -14.95
C MET A 92 -29.54 -41.47 -16.14
N ARG A 93 -29.84 -42.71 -16.46
CA ARG A 93 -30.76 -43.11 -17.55
C ARG A 93 -31.59 -44.30 -17.08
N ILE A 94 -32.83 -44.37 -17.51
CA ILE A 94 -33.67 -45.56 -17.42
C ILE A 94 -33.44 -46.37 -18.69
N LYS A 95 -33.05 -47.63 -18.51
CA LYS A 95 -32.95 -48.58 -19.63
C LYS A 95 -34.21 -49.38 -19.68
N ARG A 96 -34.81 -49.53 -20.89
CA ARG A 96 -35.91 -50.46 -21.13
C ARG A 96 -35.37 -51.89 -21.04
N GLN A 97 -36.00 -52.70 -20.18
CA GLN A 97 -35.63 -54.11 -20.03
C GLN A 97 -36.52 -54.93 -20.99
N TRP A 98 -35.91 -55.52 -22.01
CA TRP A 98 -36.62 -56.22 -23.06
C TRP A 98 -37.39 -57.49 -22.57
N TRP A 99 -36.98 -58.03 -21.43
CA TRP A 99 -37.62 -59.20 -20.80
C TRP A 99 -38.80 -58.82 -19.87
N ARG A 100 -39.00 -57.57 -19.58
CA ARG A 100 -40.10 -57.09 -18.77
C ARG A 100 -41.21 -56.64 -19.68
N LEU A 101 -42.41 -57.30 -19.60
CA LEU A 101 -43.63 -56.89 -20.27
C LEU A 101 -44.11 -55.55 -19.66
N GLU A 102 -43.31 -54.53 -19.74
CA GLU A 102 -43.61 -53.19 -19.26
C GLU A 102 -44.40 -52.49 -20.41
N GLY A 103 -45.60 -52.04 -20.12
CA GLY A 103 -46.36 -51.23 -21.02
C GLY A 103 -45.65 -49.94 -21.41
N SER A 104 -45.78 -49.45 -22.61
CA SER A 104 -45.15 -48.23 -23.10
C SER A 104 -45.43 -47.04 -22.16
N ARG A 105 -46.68 -46.97 -21.67
CA ARG A 105 -47.14 -45.91 -20.76
C ARG A 105 -46.37 -45.91 -19.42
N GLU A 106 -46.19 -47.06 -18.78
CA GLU A 106 -45.44 -47.17 -17.49
C GLU A 106 -43.98 -46.78 -17.64
N PHE A 107 -43.36 -47.14 -18.79
CA PHE A 107 -42.00 -46.74 -19.09
C PHE A 107 -41.87 -45.23 -19.26
N ASP A 108 -42.80 -44.60 -19.99
CA ASP A 108 -42.82 -43.15 -20.23
C ASP A 108 -43.04 -42.39 -18.93
N GLU A 109 -43.94 -42.81 -18.03
CA GLU A 109 -44.16 -42.23 -16.72
C GLU A 109 -42.89 -42.27 -15.86
N ARG A 110 -42.12 -43.38 -15.88
CA ARG A 110 -40.84 -43.51 -15.18
C ARG A 110 -39.75 -42.59 -15.77
N VAL A 111 -39.72 -42.43 -17.07
CA VAL A 111 -38.78 -41.51 -17.73
C VAL A 111 -39.10 -40.07 -17.35
N ASP A 112 -40.38 -39.68 -17.33
CA ASP A 112 -40.79 -38.33 -16.98
C ASP A 112 -40.53 -38.02 -15.48
N ALA A 113 -40.82 -38.97 -14.60
CA ALA A 113 -40.46 -38.85 -13.16
C ALA A 113 -38.94 -38.68 -12.95
N LEU A 114 -38.10 -39.41 -13.74
CA LEU A 114 -36.68 -39.23 -13.69
C LEU A 114 -36.25 -37.84 -14.23
N ARG A 115 -36.87 -37.34 -15.28
CA ARG A 115 -36.65 -36.02 -15.84
C ARG A 115 -36.92 -34.91 -14.81
N GLU A 116 -38.08 -34.99 -14.15
CA GLU A 116 -38.47 -34.05 -13.10
C GLU A 116 -37.46 -34.08 -11.92
N LYS A 117 -37.15 -35.29 -11.44
CA LYS A 117 -36.13 -35.46 -10.36
C LYS A 117 -34.80 -34.87 -10.75
N LYS A 118 -34.33 -35.11 -11.96
CA LYS A 118 -33.07 -34.53 -12.48
C LYS A 118 -33.15 -33.01 -12.58
N ALA A 119 -34.30 -32.47 -13.01
CA ALA A 119 -34.48 -31.02 -13.10
C ALA A 119 -34.43 -30.35 -11.70
N ALA A 120 -35.12 -30.94 -10.70
CA ALA A 120 -35.11 -30.48 -9.33
C ALA A 120 -33.69 -30.50 -8.73
N LEU A 121 -32.96 -31.62 -8.85
CA LEU A 121 -31.61 -31.78 -8.37
C LEU A 121 -30.62 -30.82 -9.07
N ARG A 122 -30.78 -30.59 -10.39
CA ARG A 122 -29.95 -29.60 -11.11
C ARG A 122 -30.16 -28.19 -10.58
N ARG A 123 -31.40 -27.80 -10.25
CA ARG A 123 -31.66 -26.48 -9.62
C ARG A 123 -30.95 -26.36 -8.29
N THR A 124 -31.03 -27.39 -7.44
CA THR A 124 -30.35 -27.41 -6.13
C THR A 124 -28.82 -27.32 -6.27
N TYR A 125 -28.21 -28.09 -7.17
CA TYR A 125 -26.77 -28.06 -7.37
C TYR A 125 -26.28 -26.75 -8.00
N ARG A 126 -27.06 -26.15 -8.91
CA ARG A 126 -26.74 -24.81 -9.44
C ARG A 126 -26.82 -23.75 -8.36
N TYR A 127 -27.81 -23.82 -7.49
CA TYR A 127 -27.90 -22.91 -6.34
C TYR A 127 -26.68 -23.06 -5.42
N ARG A 128 -26.33 -24.29 -5.04
CA ARG A 128 -25.13 -24.57 -4.22
C ARG A 128 -23.85 -24.05 -4.87
N ALA A 129 -23.66 -24.28 -6.17
CA ALA A 129 -22.50 -23.79 -6.89
C ALA A 129 -22.40 -22.26 -6.84
N ARG A 130 -23.54 -21.55 -6.96
CA ARG A 130 -23.56 -20.09 -6.85
C ARG A 130 -23.14 -19.64 -5.44
N VAL A 131 -23.73 -20.20 -4.39
CA VAL A 131 -23.39 -19.86 -3.00
C VAL A 131 -21.90 -20.11 -2.70
N ILE A 132 -21.36 -21.23 -3.16
CA ILE A 132 -19.93 -21.55 -2.98
C ILE A 132 -19.04 -20.52 -3.69
N ARG A 133 -19.37 -20.13 -4.92
CA ARG A 133 -18.60 -19.13 -5.67
C ARG A 133 -18.66 -17.75 -5.02
N GLU A 134 -19.85 -17.31 -4.61
CA GLU A 134 -20.03 -16.04 -3.88
C GLU A 134 -19.15 -16.00 -2.62
N GLU A 135 -19.05 -17.11 -1.90
CA GLU A 135 -18.19 -17.19 -0.71
C GLU A 135 -16.69 -17.19 -1.04
N ILE A 136 -16.27 -17.88 -2.11
CA ILE A 136 -14.88 -17.85 -2.59
C ILE A 136 -14.52 -16.43 -3.04
N GLU A 137 -15.40 -15.74 -3.76
CA GLU A 137 -15.18 -14.35 -4.20
C GLU A 137 -15.10 -13.39 -3.00
N ARG A 138 -15.92 -13.58 -1.97
CA ARG A 138 -15.87 -12.82 -0.73
C ARG A 138 -14.50 -12.95 -0.05
N ILE A 139 -14.00 -14.18 0.08
CA ILE A 139 -12.67 -14.43 0.68
C ILE A 139 -11.56 -13.86 -0.20
N ALA A 140 -11.66 -13.98 -1.53
CA ALA A 140 -10.70 -13.37 -2.46
C ALA A 140 -10.66 -11.83 -2.32
N GLY A 141 -11.81 -11.20 -2.12
CA GLY A 141 -11.90 -9.77 -1.84
C GLY A 141 -11.19 -9.37 -0.53
N LEU A 142 -11.33 -10.17 0.53
CA LEU A 142 -10.61 -9.95 1.78
C LEU A 142 -9.10 -10.10 1.62
N GLN A 143 -8.64 -11.12 0.88
CA GLN A 143 -7.21 -11.29 0.59
C GLN A 143 -6.63 -10.10 -0.20
N GLU A 144 -7.37 -9.61 -1.18
CA GLU A 144 -6.93 -8.43 -1.94
C GLU A 144 -6.86 -7.18 -1.06
N ALA A 145 -7.77 -7.02 -0.10
CA ALA A 145 -7.71 -5.93 0.88
C ALA A 145 -6.45 -6.03 1.76
N GLU A 146 -6.08 -7.22 2.23
CA GLU A 146 -4.84 -7.43 2.99
C GLU A 146 -3.60 -7.16 2.14
N ARG A 147 -3.55 -7.62 0.88
CA ARG A 147 -2.45 -7.30 -0.05
C ARG A 147 -2.30 -5.81 -0.32
N ARG A 148 -3.41 -5.07 -0.35
CA ARG A 148 -3.34 -3.59 -0.47
C ARG A 148 -2.74 -2.94 0.78
N LYS A 149 -3.05 -3.46 1.99
CA LYS A 149 -2.41 -2.99 3.24
C LYS A 149 -0.91 -3.27 3.21
N GLN A 150 -0.50 -4.47 2.77
CA GLN A 150 0.90 -4.86 2.61
C GLN A 150 1.65 -3.87 1.73
N LYS A 151 1.18 -3.65 0.49
CA LYS A 151 1.77 -2.69 -0.45
C LYS A 151 1.84 -1.26 0.10
N LYS A 152 0.81 -0.84 0.84
CA LYS A 152 0.80 0.50 1.46
C LYS A 152 1.86 0.61 2.56
N LEU A 153 2.04 -0.43 3.36
CA LEU A 153 3.02 -0.47 4.43
C LEU A 153 4.45 -0.49 3.87
N GLU A 154 4.72 -1.34 2.88
CA GLU A 154 6.01 -1.39 2.16
C GLU A 154 6.37 -0.03 1.56
N LYS A 155 5.43 0.60 0.86
CA LYS A 155 5.64 1.94 0.31
C LYS A 155 5.90 2.99 1.39
N SER A 156 5.17 2.94 2.50
CA SER A 156 5.38 3.88 3.61
C SER A 156 6.77 3.72 4.24
N TYR A 157 7.28 2.49 4.33
CA TYR A 157 8.65 2.22 4.76
C TYR A 157 9.68 2.71 3.75
N GLU A 158 9.47 2.47 2.47
CA GLU A 158 10.34 2.99 1.41
C GLU A 158 10.42 4.52 1.43
N ASP A 159 9.27 5.20 1.55
CA ASP A 159 9.21 6.66 1.65
C ASP A 159 9.94 7.17 2.92
N PHE A 160 9.83 6.43 4.04
CA PHE A 160 10.56 6.76 5.27
C PHE A 160 12.08 6.66 5.06
N MET A 161 12.56 5.58 4.46
CA MET A 161 14.00 5.42 4.19
C MET A 161 14.51 6.46 3.18
N LYS A 162 13.71 6.81 2.16
CA LYS A 162 14.03 7.91 1.24
C LYS A 162 14.15 9.25 1.98
N LEU A 163 13.30 9.51 2.97
CA LEU A 163 13.38 10.72 3.78
C LEU A 163 14.68 10.75 4.58
N LEU A 164 15.09 9.64 5.20
CA LEU A 164 16.37 9.57 5.94
C LEU A 164 17.56 9.79 5.01
N THR A 165 17.60 9.12 3.86
CA THR A 165 18.65 9.29 2.86
C THR A 165 18.70 10.74 2.34
N PHE A 166 17.54 11.37 2.16
CA PHE A 166 17.46 12.77 1.76
C PHE A 166 18.06 13.70 2.83
N VAL A 167 17.70 13.52 4.11
CA VAL A 167 18.27 14.31 5.21
C VAL A 167 19.78 14.10 5.28
N GLU A 168 20.24 12.86 5.15
CA GLU A 168 21.66 12.54 5.14
C GLU A 168 22.40 13.22 3.98
N SER A 169 21.80 13.26 2.79
CA SER A 169 22.39 13.96 1.64
C SER A 169 22.47 15.47 1.85
N VAL A 170 21.50 16.08 2.52
CA VAL A 170 21.55 17.50 2.91
C VAL A 170 22.64 17.77 3.91
N GLU A 171 22.80 16.89 4.92
CA GLU A 171 23.81 17.04 5.97
C GLU A 171 25.25 16.81 5.48
N ASN A 172 25.43 15.94 4.50
CA ASN A 172 26.74 15.62 3.92
C ASN A 172 27.24 16.66 2.89
N ASP A 173 26.36 17.54 2.42
CA ASP A 173 26.72 18.63 1.50
C ASP A 173 26.90 19.94 2.27
N ASP A 174 28.11 20.50 2.27
CA ASP A 174 28.45 21.71 3.04
C ASP A 174 27.60 22.93 2.67
N PHE A 175 27.21 23.06 1.40
CA PHE A 175 26.35 24.15 0.94
C PHE A 175 24.92 23.95 1.45
N TRP A 176 24.33 22.79 1.19
CA TRP A 176 22.93 22.53 1.59
C TRP A 176 22.77 22.45 3.09
N ARG A 177 23.72 21.89 3.83
CA ARG A 177 23.72 21.89 5.31
C ARG A 177 23.68 23.30 5.90
N SER A 178 24.38 24.25 5.27
CA SER A 178 24.39 25.63 5.72
C SER A 178 23.14 26.40 5.27
N GLU A 179 22.56 26.03 4.16
CA GLU A 179 21.46 26.74 3.49
C GLU A 179 20.07 26.27 3.93
N VAL A 180 19.85 24.96 4.12
CA VAL A 180 18.56 24.39 4.51
C VAL A 180 18.37 24.53 6.02
N VAL A 181 17.46 25.41 6.43
CA VAL A 181 17.16 25.68 7.86
C VAL A 181 16.06 24.74 8.37
N GLN A 182 15.12 24.36 7.51
CA GLN A 182 14.01 23.50 7.89
C GLN A 182 13.62 22.60 6.72
N ILE A 183 13.31 21.36 7.05
CA ILE A 183 12.72 20.37 6.13
C ILE A 183 11.30 20.11 6.62
N ALA A 184 10.30 20.44 5.80
CA ALA A 184 8.91 20.11 6.07
C ALA A 184 8.49 18.92 5.20
N ALA A 185 8.08 17.83 5.83
CA ALA A 185 7.62 16.62 5.16
C ALA A 185 6.10 16.48 5.29
N HIS A 186 5.42 16.14 4.20
CA HIS A 186 3.98 16.02 4.14
C HIS A 186 3.57 14.70 3.49
N THR A 187 2.52 14.08 4.02
CA THR A 187 1.87 12.94 3.36
C THR A 187 0.68 13.47 2.56
N THR A 188 0.73 13.33 1.25
CA THR A 188 -0.38 13.75 0.37
C THR A 188 -1.64 12.89 0.60
N PRO A 189 -2.83 13.32 0.15
CA PRO A 189 -4.04 12.50 0.20
C PRO A 189 -3.91 11.15 -0.53
N SER A 190 -3.05 11.07 -1.54
CA SER A 190 -2.73 9.82 -2.24
C SER A 190 -1.74 8.92 -1.48
N GLY A 191 -1.24 9.35 -0.31
CA GLY A 191 -0.29 8.64 0.52
C GLY A 191 1.17 8.76 0.06
N ALA A 192 1.50 9.71 -0.82
CA ALA A 192 2.89 9.97 -1.23
C ALA A 192 3.58 10.96 -0.27
N LEU A 193 4.87 10.79 -0.07
CA LEU A 193 5.72 11.73 0.65
C LEU A 193 6.11 12.89 -0.27
N GLU A 194 5.91 14.12 0.18
CA GLU A 194 6.43 15.34 -0.44
C GLU A 194 7.20 16.17 0.60
N VAL A 195 8.22 16.87 0.13
CA VAL A 195 9.12 17.67 0.98
C VAL A 195 9.15 19.12 0.50
N GLU A 196 9.19 20.02 1.45
CA GLU A 196 9.43 21.45 1.26
C GLU A 196 10.67 21.85 2.08
N LEU A 197 11.47 22.78 1.55
CA LEU A 197 12.65 23.30 2.21
C LEU A 197 12.50 24.78 2.49
N THR A 198 12.94 25.18 3.67
CA THR A 198 13.08 26.61 4.01
C THR A 198 14.56 26.95 3.99
N PRO A 199 15.02 27.84 3.09
CA PRO A 199 16.41 28.25 3.01
C PRO A 199 16.75 29.37 4.00
N ARG A 200 18.03 29.55 4.25
CA ARG A 200 18.55 30.65 5.06
C ARG A 200 18.64 31.96 4.29
N SER A 201 19.01 31.88 3.01
CA SER A 201 19.35 33.02 2.16
C SER A 201 18.17 33.85 1.68
N GLY A 202 16.93 33.37 1.84
CA GLY A 202 15.74 34.07 1.36
C GLY A 202 14.48 33.76 2.15
N ARG A 203 13.44 34.58 1.95
CA ARG A 203 12.11 34.42 2.57
C ARG A 203 11.14 33.64 1.69
N PHE A 204 11.61 32.56 1.10
CA PHE A 204 10.80 31.72 0.21
C PHE A 204 10.81 30.26 0.66
N THR A 205 9.80 29.51 0.24
CA THR A 205 9.75 28.06 0.42
C THR A 205 10.09 27.38 -0.90
N ILE A 206 10.94 26.37 -0.84
CA ILE A 206 11.28 25.55 -1.99
C ILE A 206 10.39 24.31 -1.98
N LEU A 207 9.51 24.18 -2.98
CA LEU A 207 8.70 23.00 -3.19
C LEU A 207 9.56 21.93 -3.87
N PHE A 208 10.17 21.06 -3.08
CA PHE A 208 11.03 19.98 -3.57
C PHE A 208 10.17 18.82 -4.13
N GLY A 209 9.00 18.58 -3.51
CA GLY A 209 8.07 17.51 -3.89
C GLY A 209 8.56 16.13 -3.50
N ARG A 210 8.30 15.13 -4.35
CA ARG A 210 8.70 13.74 -4.10
C ARG A 210 10.21 13.57 -4.10
N LEU A 211 10.70 12.62 -3.29
CA LEU A 211 12.13 12.32 -3.17
C LEU A 211 12.62 11.37 -4.28
N GLU A 212 12.31 11.72 -5.51
CA GLU A 212 12.79 11.08 -6.72
C GLU A 212 13.78 12.02 -7.41
N GLU A 213 14.85 11.48 -8.00
CA GLU A 213 15.89 12.24 -8.72
C GLU A 213 16.48 13.40 -7.90
N VAL A 214 16.77 13.16 -6.63
CA VAL A 214 17.21 14.15 -5.64
C VAL A 214 18.43 14.94 -6.13
N GLU A 215 19.44 14.24 -6.63
CA GLU A 215 20.68 14.87 -7.14
C GLU A 215 20.41 15.84 -8.31
N ARG A 216 19.53 15.43 -9.23
CA ARG A 216 19.14 16.28 -10.38
C ARG A 216 18.41 17.53 -9.90
N LYS A 217 17.51 17.39 -8.94
CA LYS A 217 16.76 18.52 -8.35
C LYS A 217 17.69 19.47 -7.62
N PHE A 218 18.62 18.97 -6.82
CA PHE A 218 19.62 19.81 -6.16
C PHE A 218 20.54 20.50 -7.17
N GLY A 219 21.04 19.80 -8.20
CA GLY A 219 21.85 20.41 -9.24
C GLY A 219 21.11 21.48 -10.05
N LYS A 220 19.78 21.33 -10.26
CA LYS A 220 18.94 22.37 -10.84
C LYS A 220 18.77 23.57 -9.93
N LEU A 221 18.51 23.33 -8.66
CA LEU A 221 18.36 24.36 -7.64
C LEU A 221 19.66 25.14 -7.44
N GLU A 222 20.80 24.47 -7.38
CA GLU A 222 22.11 25.11 -7.27
C GLU A 222 22.40 26.04 -8.47
N ARG A 223 22.11 25.59 -9.69
CA ARG A 223 22.24 26.47 -10.89
C ARG A 223 21.34 27.69 -10.79
N PHE A 224 20.12 27.53 -10.25
CA PHE A 224 19.22 28.65 -10.03
C PHE A 224 19.74 29.61 -8.97
N TYR A 225 20.31 29.11 -7.87
CA TYR A 225 20.97 29.92 -6.83
C TYR A 225 22.14 30.74 -7.40
N ARG A 226 22.97 30.15 -8.24
CA ARG A 226 24.16 30.81 -8.79
C ARG A 226 23.85 31.79 -9.92
N ARG A 227 22.83 31.57 -10.73
CA ARG A 227 22.56 32.37 -11.94
C ARG A 227 21.22 33.10 -11.91
N GLY A 228 20.21 32.53 -11.32
CA GLY A 228 18.85 33.08 -11.29
C GLY A 228 18.66 34.11 -10.19
N LEU A 229 18.78 33.70 -8.93
CA LEU A 229 18.53 34.57 -7.78
C LEU A 229 19.36 35.85 -7.73
N PRO A 230 20.67 35.87 -8.08
CA PRO A 230 21.46 37.10 -8.11
C PRO A 230 20.96 38.13 -9.13
N SER A 231 20.37 37.68 -10.24
CA SER A 231 19.86 38.57 -11.28
C SER A 231 18.42 39.07 -11.03
N ILE A 232 17.63 38.31 -10.27
CA ILE A 232 16.19 38.57 -10.06
C ILE A 232 15.96 39.23 -8.69
N GLY A 233 16.74 38.85 -7.68
CA GLY A 233 16.59 39.25 -6.28
C GLY A 233 16.09 38.13 -5.37
N TRP A 234 16.70 38.02 -4.18
CA TRP A 234 16.48 36.93 -3.22
C TRP A 234 15.12 36.98 -2.52
N ASN A 235 14.44 38.09 -2.54
CA ASN A 235 13.17 38.28 -1.81
C ASN A 235 11.96 38.60 -2.72
N GLU A 236 12.15 38.44 -4.04
CA GLU A 236 11.10 38.74 -5.03
C GLU A 236 9.98 37.67 -5.06
N TYR A 237 10.29 36.45 -4.62
CA TYR A 237 9.38 35.32 -4.66
C TYR A 237 9.12 34.76 -3.27
N ARG A 238 7.92 34.22 -3.09
CA ARG A 238 7.51 33.46 -1.89
C ARG A 238 7.70 31.96 -2.05
N THR A 239 7.65 31.46 -3.28
CA THR A 239 7.74 30.03 -3.57
C THR A 239 8.61 29.79 -4.79
N ILE A 240 9.52 28.82 -4.67
CA ILE A 240 10.34 28.29 -5.75
C ILE A 240 9.98 26.82 -5.93
N ASP A 241 9.34 26.47 -7.04
CA ASP A 241 8.88 25.12 -7.34
C ASP A 241 9.86 24.43 -8.30
N ILE A 242 10.52 23.38 -7.81
CA ILE A 242 11.50 22.60 -8.56
C ILE A 242 10.99 21.19 -8.93
N ARG A 243 9.72 20.92 -8.73
CA ARG A 243 9.11 19.61 -9.04
C ARG A 243 9.08 19.28 -10.52
N TYR A 244 9.08 20.30 -11.38
CA TYR A 244 9.10 20.14 -12.84
C TYR A 244 10.48 19.76 -13.36
N ASN A 245 10.52 18.92 -14.39
CA ASN A 245 11.78 18.34 -14.86
C ASN A 245 12.80 19.37 -15.37
N ASP A 246 12.38 20.31 -16.21
CA ASP A 246 13.29 21.19 -16.95
C ASP A 246 13.18 22.66 -16.60
N GLN A 247 12.35 23.01 -15.63
CA GLN A 247 12.10 24.40 -15.26
C GLN A 247 12.04 24.61 -13.75
N VAL A 248 12.32 25.83 -13.32
CA VAL A 248 12.06 26.35 -11.99
C VAL A 248 10.93 27.35 -12.10
N VAL A 249 9.84 27.14 -11.37
CA VAL A 249 8.67 28.00 -11.37
C VAL A 249 8.65 28.84 -10.10
N CYS A 250 8.73 30.17 -10.25
CA CYS A 250 8.73 31.09 -9.13
C CYS A 250 7.38 31.79 -9.02
N LYS A 251 6.84 31.90 -7.79
CA LYS A 251 5.58 32.59 -7.49
C LYS A 251 5.83 33.69 -6.47
N LYS A 252 5.27 34.89 -6.71
CA LYS A 252 5.26 36.06 -5.79
C LYS A 252 4.28 35.87 -4.66
#